data_aed693039a77ca8d3dd93c40dd0040fa
#
_entry.id   aed693039a77ca8d3dd93c40dd0040fa
#
_cell.length_a   1.000
_cell.length_b   1.000
_cell.length_c   1.000
_cell.angle_alpha   90.00
_cell.angle_beta   90.00
_cell.angle_gamma   90.00
#
_symmetry.space_group_name_H-M   'P 1'
#
loop_
_entity.id
_entity.type
_entity.pdbx_description
1 polymer ?
#
loop_
_entity_poly.entity_id
_entity_poly.type
_entity_poly.pdbx_seq_one_letter_code
_entity_poly.pdbx_strand_id
1 'polypeptide(L)'
;IAYDGSSFYGFQKQKNRPTVQGKIEEVLDLLIKDYDLNYSGRTDAGVHAKEQILNILTDTKITEKLISSIDKLLGNKISVNSFNQISYDFHARYSAKQRTYVYSTMDNQKKLPFLLNNTYQHNSTLDLEKLNEISQVFLGKNDFSSFAKVEKNKNPEREIFKSVWKKNSNIFTYTITGNSFLRNMVRNLV
;
A
#
# COMPACT_ATOMS: atom_id res chain seq x y z
N ILE A 1 4.48 -2.48 -9.18
CA ILE A 1 4.26 -1.05 -9.47
C ILE A 1 4.48 -0.19 -8.23
N ALA A 2 4.85 1.08 -8.45
CA ALA A 2 4.77 2.13 -7.45
C ALA A 2 3.73 3.17 -7.86
N TYR A 3 3.15 3.91 -6.90
CA TYR A 3 2.26 5.01 -7.21
C TYR A 3 2.21 6.08 -6.12
N ASP A 4 2.03 7.34 -6.57
CA ASP A 4 1.65 8.46 -5.74
C ASP A 4 0.11 8.50 -5.62
N GLY A 5 -0.39 8.07 -4.45
CA GLY A 5 -1.82 7.96 -4.16
C GLY A 5 -2.53 9.29 -3.92
N SER A 6 -1.82 10.41 -3.83
CA SER A 6 -2.39 11.71 -3.43
C SER A 6 -3.54 12.20 -4.33
N SER A 7 -3.53 11.80 -5.60
CA SER A 7 -4.54 12.17 -6.60
C SER A 7 -5.63 11.10 -6.78
N PHE A 8 -5.57 9.99 -6.04
CA PHE A 8 -6.47 8.86 -6.21
C PHE A 8 -7.38 8.65 -4.99
N TYR A 9 -8.62 8.27 -5.25
CA TYR A 9 -9.59 7.87 -4.23
C TYR A 9 -9.38 6.40 -3.79
N GLY A 10 -8.12 5.99 -3.65
CA GLY A 10 -7.68 4.66 -3.30
C GLY A 10 -7.35 3.79 -4.50
N PHE A 11 -7.04 2.53 -4.21
CA PHE A 11 -6.62 1.58 -5.24
C PHE A 11 -7.80 1.08 -6.06
N GLN A 12 -8.84 0.55 -5.41
CA GLN A 12 -9.95 -0.15 -6.08
C GLN A 12 -10.79 0.77 -6.95
N LYS A 13 -11.10 0.32 -8.18
CA LYS A 13 -11.98 1.01 -9.13
C LYS A 13 -13.31 1.40 -8.50
N GLN A 14 -13.72 2.64 -8.70
CA GLN A 14 -14.96 3.23 -8.22
C GLN A 14 -15.64 4.00 -9.35
N LYS A 15 -16.97 4.05 -9.33
CA LYS A 15 -17.72 4.82 -10.31
C LYS A 15 -17.45 6.33 -10.11
N ASN A 16 -17.09 7.01 -11.18
CA ASN A 16 -16.90 8.48 -11.24
C ASN A 16 -15.80 9.03 -10.30
N ARG A 17 -14.80 8.22 -9.95
CA ARG A 17 -13.65 8.67 -9.15
C ARG A 17 -12.34 8.14 -9.71
N PRO A 18 -11.28 8.97 -9.81
CA PRO A 18 -9.97 8.50 -10.20
C PRO A 18 -9.41 7.53 -9.16
N THR A 19 -9.02 6.34 -9.59
CA THR A 19 -8.44 5.29 -8.74
C THR A 19 -7.25 4.65 -9.44
N VAL A 20 -6.33 4.06 -8.67
CA VAL A 20 -5.13 3.43 -9.23
C VAL A 20 -5.52 2.29 -10.19
N GLN A 21 -6.42 1.38 -9.76
CA GLN A 21 -6.92 0.30 -10.60
C GLN A 21 -7.61 0.83 -11.86
N GLY A 22 -8.45 1.84 -11.74
CA GLY A 22 -9.15 2.42 -12.89
C GLY A 22 -8.19 2.98 -13.94
N LYS A 23 -7.09 3.65 -13.50
CA LYS A 23 -6.07 4.15 -14.43
C LYS A 23 -5.26 3.02 -15.06
N ILE A 24 -4.97 1.95 -14.32
CA ILE A 24 -4.28 0.78 -14.87
C ILE A 24 -5.16 0.09 -15.93
N GLU A 25 -6.43 -0.16 -15.62
CA GLU A 25 -7.37 -0.79 -16.57
C GLU A 25 -7.57 0.08 -17.82
N GLU A 26 -7.71 1.41 -17.69
CA GLU A 26 -7.75 2.32 -18.83
C GLU A 26 -6.58 2.12 -19.80
N VAL A 27 -5.37 1.96 -19.26
CA VAL A 27 -4.16 1.74 -20.07
C VAL A 27 -4.11 0.31 -20.65
N LEU A 28 -4.50 -0.68 -19.87
CA LEU A 28 -4.53 -2.06 -20.31
C LEU A 28 -5.54 -2.27 -21.43
N ASP A 29 -6.73 -1.67 -21.33
CA ASP A 29 -7.80 -1.73 -22.35
C ASP A 29 -7.37 -1.20 -23.71
N LEU A 30 -6.37 -0.29 -23.74
CA LEU A 30 -5.79 0.22 -24.99
C LEU A 30 -4.79 -0.75 -25.65
N LEU A 31 -4.15 -1.63 -24.87
CA LEU A 31 -2.98 -2.39 -25.29
C LEU A 31 -3.18 -3.90 -25.27
N ILE A 32 -4.12 -4.38 -24.45
CA ILE A 32 -4.38 -5.81 -24.22
C ILE A 32 -5.86 -6.07 -24.40
N LYS A 33 -6.20 -7.01 -25.28
CA LYS A 33 -7.58 -7.26 -25.65
C LYS A 33 -8.40 -7.91 -24.53
N ASP A 34 -7.86 -8.97 -23.93
CA ASP A 34 -8.49 -9.74 -22.88
C ASP A 34 -7.51 -9.98 -21.73
N TYR A 35 -7.90 -9.64 -20.52
CA TYR A 35 -7.07 -9.84 -19.33
C TYR A 35 -7.91 -9.95 -18.05
N ASP A 36 -7.36 -10.64 -17.06
CA ASP A 36 -7.82 -10.58 -15.67
C ASP A 36 -6.73 -9.93 -14.80
N LEU A 37 -7.08 -8.86 -14.09
CA LEU A 37 -6.18 -8.08 -13.25
C LEU A 37 -6.41 -8.39 -11.78
N ASN A 38 -5.40 -8.97 -11.13
CA ASN A 38 -5.40 -9.23 -9.71
C ASN A 38 -4.33 -8.40 -8.98
N TYR A 39 -4.57 -8.08 -7.71
CA TYR A 39 -3.66 -7.25 -6.91
C TYR A 39 -3.56 -7.73 -5.46
N SER A 40 -2.40 -7.48 -4.83
CA SER A 40 -2.06 -8.02 -3.51
C SER A 40 -2.87 -7.39 -2.37
N GLY A 41 -3.27 -6.13 -2.51
CA GLY A 41 -4.04 -5.44 -1.48
C GLY A 41 -4.62 -4.12 -1.95
N ARG A 42 -5.62 -3.64 -1.23
CA ARG A 42 -6.23 -2.33 -1.46
C ARG A 42 -5.56 -1.31 -0.57
N THR A 43 -5.35 -0.11 -1.10
CA THR A 43 -4.98 1.06 -0.32
C THR A 43 -6.15 2.04 -0.28
N ASP A 44 -6.28 2.76 0.81
CA ASP A 44 -7.27 3.82 0.97
C ASP A 44 -6.92 5.07 0.16
N ALA A 45 -7.86 6.03 0.07
CA ALA A 45 -7.64 7.32 -0.59
C ALA A 45 -6.40 8.02 -0.04
N GLY A 46 -5.55 8.54 -0.93
CA GLY A 46 -4.32 9.25 -0.60
C GLY A 46 -3.13 8.38 -0.21
N VAL A 47 -3.30 7.07 -0.05
CA VAL A 47 -2.21 6.16 0.33
C VAL A 47 -1.34 5.84 -0.88
N HIS A 48 -0.04 6.02 -0.73
CA HIS A 48 0.98 5.68 -1.73
C HIS A 48 1.38 4.20 -1.65
N ALA A 49 2.02 3.68 -2.68
CA ALA A 49 2.75 2.42 -2.61
C ALA A 49 4.11 2.54 -3.29
N LYS A 50 5.13 2.00 -2.64
CA LYS A 50 6.46 1.85 -3.24
C LYS A 50 6.53 0.57 -4.08
N GLU A 51 5.76 -0.46 -3.68
CA GLU A 51 5.83 -1.79 -4.27
C GLU A 51 4.49 -2.52 -4.08
N GLN A 52 3.57 -2.29 -5.00
CA GLN A 52 2.31 -3.03 -5.08
C GLN A 52 2.46 -4.14 -6.12
N ILE A 53 2.15 -5.37 -5.72
CA ILE A 53 2.19 -6.52 -6.61
C ILE A 53 0.84 -6.68 -7.31
N LEU A 54 0.90 -6.82 -8.63
CA LEU A 54 -0.22 -7.16 -9.49
C LEU A 54 0.11 -8.44 -10.24
N ASN A 55 -0.89 -9.18 -10.67
CA ASN A 55 -0.73 -10.13 -11.78
C ASN A 55 -1.80 -9.88 -12.84
N ILE A 56 -1.41 -10.05 -14.08
CA ILE A 56 -2.27 -9.99 -15.25
C ILE A 56 -2.29 -11.38 -15.88
N LEU A 57 -3.46 -11.95 -16.00
CA LEU A 57 -3.71 -13.18 -16.73
C LEU A 57 -4.24 -12.83 -18.12
N THR A 58 -3.54 -13.23 -19.18
CA THR A 58 -3.87 -12.89 -20.56
C THR A 58 -3.19 -13.84 -21.54
N ASP A 59 -3.81 -14.06 -22.67
CA ASP A 59 -3.19 -14.78 -23.82
C ASP A 59 -2.28 -13.85 -24.65
N THR A 60 -2.34 -12.55 -24.42
CA THR A 60 -1.46 -11.58 -25.09
C THR A 60 -0.01 -11.79 -24.66
N LYS A 61 0.89 -11.97 -25.62
CA LYS A 61 2.32 -12.06 -25.34
C LYS A 61 2.85 -10.76 -24.74
N ILE A 62 3.21 -10.79 -23.47
CA ILE A 62 3.78 -9.65 -22.78
C ILE A 62 5.28 -9.54 -23.11
N THR A 63 5.69 -8.40 -23.68
CA THR A 63 7.06 -8.09 -24.06
C THR A 63 7.56 -6.87 -23.28
N GLU A 64 8.88 -6.70 -23.18
CA GLU A 64 9.45 -5.49 -22.54
C GLU A 64 8.98 -4.20 -23.23
N LYS A 65 8.79 -4.22 -24.55
CA LYS A 65 8.26 -3.08 -25.31
C LYS A 65 6.83 -2.75 -24.88
N LEU A 66 5.98 -3.77 -24.66
CA LEU A 66 4.61 -3.58 -24.19
C LEU A 66 4.62 -3.01 -22.78
N ILE A 67 5.43 -3.53 -21.86
CA ILE A 67 5.59 -3.02 -20.50
C ILE A 67 6.06 -1.56 -20.51
N SER A 68 7.04 -1.22 -21.34
CA SER A 68 7.49 0.17 -21.50
C SER A 68 6.38 1.10 -22.03
N SER A 69 5.50 0.59 -22.90
CA SER A 69 4.34 1.35 -23.37
C SER A 69 3.31 1.55 -22.28
N ILE A 70 3.03 0.52 -21.49
CA ILE A 70 2.15 0.59 -20.31
C ILE A 70 2.68 1.66 -19.35
N ASP A 71 3.96 1.56 -18.95
CA ASP A 71 4.59 2.49 -18.01
C ASP A 71 4.48 3.94 -18.48
N LYS A 72 4.75 4.22 -19.75
CA LYS A 72 4.62 5.57 -20.32
C LYS A 72 3.18 6.10 -20.28
N LEU A 73 2.19 5.26 -20.58
CA LEU A 73 0.77 5.64 -20.61
C LEU A 73 0.17 5.81 -19.20
N LEU A 74 0.74 5.15 -18.18
CA LEU A 74 0.38 5.35 -16.79
C LEU A 74 0.72 6.76 -16.28
N GLY A 75 1.67 7.44 -16.93
CA GLY A 75 2.06 8.83 -16.64
C GLY A 75 2.90 8.92 -15.36
N ASN A 76 2.95 10.12 -14.75
CA ASN A 76 3.91 10.42 -13.68
C ASN A 76 3.46 9.98 -12.27
N LYS A 77 2.25 9.42 -12.14
CA LYS A 77 1.68 9.05 -10.83
C LYS A 77 1.74 7.55 -10.54
N ILE A 78 1.93 6.74 -11.55
CA ILE A 78 2.06 5.29 -11.44
C ILE A 78 3.24 4.86 -12.29
N SER A 79 4.09 3.97 -11.77
CA SER A 79 5.22 3.42 -12.51
C SER A 79 5.31 1.90 -12.37
N VAL A 80 5.83 1.24 -13.40
CA VAL A 80 6.14 -0.18 -13.37
C VAL A 80 7.57 -0.37 -12.89
N ASN A 81 7.77 -0.85 -11.68
CA ASN A 81 9.10 -1.05 -11.10
C ASN A 81 9.83 -2.23 -11.74
N SER A 82 9.11 -3.33 -11.96
CA SER A 82 9.63 -4.56 -12.54
C SER A 82 8.50 -5.41 -13.11
N PHE A 83 8.86 -6.34 -13.95
CA PHE A 83 7.96 -7.28 -14.59
C PHE A 83 8.62 -8.64 -14.66
N ASN A 84 7.89 -9.70 -14.34
CA ASN A 84 8.33 -11.08 -14.46
C ASN A 84 7.18 -11.96 -14.95
N GLN A 85 7.51 -12.93 -15.81
CA GLN A 85 6.58 -13.99 -16.13
C GLN A 85 6.59 -15.03 -15.01
N ILE A 86 5.41 -15.47 -14.59
CA ILE A 86 5.23 -16.35 -13.43
C ILE A 86 4.30 -17.51 -13.79
N SER A 87 4.19 -18.48 -12.87
CA SER A 87 3.28 -19.62 -12.99
C SER A 87 1.82 -19.15 -13.05
N TYR A 88 1.00 -19.88 -13.80
CA TYR A 88 -0.42 -19.58 -14.04
C TYR A 88 -1.29 -19.59 -12.77
N ASP A 89 -0.91 -20.37 -11.77
CA ASP A 89 -1.58 -20.49 -10.48
C ASP A 89 -1.24 -19.38 -9.47
N PHE A 90 -0.30 -18.48 -9.83
CA PHE A 90 0.01 -17.35 -8.98
C PHE A 90 -1.13 -16.34 -8.92
N HIS A 91 -1.49 -15.95 -7.70
CA HIS A 91 -2.48 -14.91 -7.46
C HIS A 91 -1.93 -13.87 -6.49
N ALA A 92 -1.73 -12.62 -6.95
CA ALA A 92 -1.09 -11.56 -6.18
C ALA A 92 -1.64 -11.39 -4.75
N ARG A 93 -2.93 -11.60 -4.53
CA ARG A 93 -3.56 -11.49 -3.22
C ARG A 93 -3.33 -12.72 -2.33
N TYR A 94 -3.53 -13.92 -2.89
CA TYR A 94 -3.55 -15.17 -2.10
C TYR A 94 -2.15 -15.76 -1.94
N SER A 95 -1.26 -15.52 -2.89
CA SER A 95 0.14 -15.95 -2.81
C SER A 95 0.99 -15.03 -1.92
N ALA A 96 0.48 -13.84 -1.55
CA ALA A 96 1.20 -12.92 -0.68
C ALA A 96 1.36 -13.49 0.74
N LYS A 97 2.61 -13.62 1.19
CA LYS A 97 2.96 -14.12 2.52
C LYS A 97 2.95 -13.02 3.58
N GLN A 98 3.29 -11.80 3.19
CA GLN A 98 3.34 -10.65 4.09
C GLN A 98 3.04 -9.35 3.35
N ARG A 99 2.69 -8.33 4.12
CA ARG A 99 2.51 -6.96 3.68
C ARG A 99 3.22 -6.03 4.64
N THR A 100 3.85 -5.00 4.11
CA THR A 100 4.53 -3.98 4.92
C THR A 100 3.89 -2.63 4.68
N TYR A 101 3.58 -1.94 5.77
CA TYR A 101 3.15 -0.55 5.74
C TYR A 101 4.19 0.33 6.41
N VAL A 102 4.37 1.51 5.85
CA VAL A 102 5.25 2.53 6.38
C VAL A 102 4.43 3.80 6.60
N TYR A 103 4.44 4.31 7.80
CA TYR A 103 3.81 5.58 8.15
C TYR A 103 4.88 6.57 8.58
N SER A 104 4.83 7.77 8.01
CA SER A 104 5.79 8.84 8.34
C SER A 104 5.08 9.97 9.06
N THR A 105 5.67 10.41 10.16
CA THR A 105 5.23 11.59 10.90
C THR A 105 6.43 12.44 11.32
N MET A 106 6.21 13.71 11.59
CA MET A 106 7.24 14.60 12.11
C MET A 106 6.67 15.49 13.19
N ASP A 107 7.50 15.71 14.20
CA ASP A 107 7.30 16.71 15.24
C ASP A 107 7.93 18.04 14.78
N ASN A 108 7.12 18.91 14.20
CA ASN A 108 7.62 20.19 13.75
C ASN A 108 6.54 21.28 13.92
N GLN A 109 6.95 22.39 14.52
CA GLN A 109 6.08 23.56 14.67
C GLN A 109 5.82 24.30 13.35
N LYS A 110 6.67 24.09 12.35
CA LYS A 110 6.55 24.74 11.03
C LYS A 110 6.11 23.71 9.99
N LYS A 111 5.08 24.06 9.23
CA LYS A 111 4.64 23.25 8.08
C LYS A 111 5.74 23.17 7.02
N LEU A 112 6.00 21.96 6.52
CA LEU A 112 6.89 21.71 5.39
C LEU A 112 6.06 21.25 4.19
N PRO A 113 5.72 22.15 3.25
CA PRO A 113 4.79 21.88 2.16
C PRO A 113 5.16 20.68 1.30
N PHE A 114 6.45 20.46 1.07
CA PHE A 114 6.95 19.35 0.24
C PHE A 114 6.76 17.95 0.87
N LEU A 115 6.45 17.89 2.18
CA LEU A 115 6.23 16.64 2.90
C LEU A 115 4.76 16.35 3.21
N LEU A 116 3.85 17.28 2.95
CA LEU A 116 2.44 17.19 3.37
C LEU A 116 1.70 15.98 2.80
N ASN A 117 2.08 15.51 1.61
CA ASN A 117 1.41 14.39 0.95
C ASN A 117 1.85 13.02 1.46
N ASN A 118 3.00 12.94 2.15
CA ASN A 118 3.58 11.66 2.57
C ASN A 118 4.03 11.60 4.04
N THR A 119 3.89 12.73 4.78
CA THR A 119 4.31 12.81 6.18
C THR A 119 3.27 13.59 6.97
N TYR A 120 2.72 12.96 8.01
CA TYR A 120 1.82 13.64 8.94
C TYR A 120 2.63 14.58 9.85
N GLN A 121 2.19 15.82 9.96
CA GLN A 121 2.86 16.84 10.78
C GLN A 121 1.97 17.17 11.99
N HIS A 122 2.55 17.08 13.17
CA HIS A 122 1.88 17.44 14.42
C HIS A 122 2.78 18.32 15.30
N ASN A 123 2.17 18.96 16.30
CA ASN A 123 2.84 20.01 17.09
C ASN A 123 3.41 19.51 18.44
N SER A 124 3.32 18.21 18.72
CA SER A 124 3.84 17.64 19.97
C SER A 124 5.13 16.89 19.72
N THR A 125 6.01 16.90 20.72
CA THR A 125 7.24 16.14 20.70
C THR A 125 6.97 14.66 20.83
N LEU A 126 7.56 13.86 19.97
CA LEU A 126 7.47 12.40 19.98
C LEU A 126 8.68 11.80 20.70
N ASP A 127 8.42 10.85 21.58
CA ASP A 127 9.42 10.05 22.29
C ASP A 127 9.59 8.71 21.58
N LEU A 128 10.76 8.51 20.96
CA LEU A 128 11.06 7.32 20.17
C LEU A 128 11.07 6.03 21.02
N GLU A 129 11.55 6.11 22.27
CA GLU A 129 11.63 4.94 23.15
C GLU A 129 10.22 4.47 23.54
N LYS A 130 9.35 5.39 23.97
CA LYS A 130 7.95 5.10 24.28
C LYS A 130 7.18 4.58 23.07
N LEU A 131 7.38 5.18 21.87
CA LEU A 131 6.75 4.69 20.65
C LEU A 131 7.16 3.25 20.34
N ASN A 132 8.44 2.90 20.54
CA ASN A 132 8.90 1.53 20.33
C ASN A 132 8.39 0.60 21.42
N GLU A 133 8.39 0.99 22.70
CA GLU A 133 7.81 0.21 23.79
C GLU A 133 6.35 -0.18 23.49
N ILE A 134 5.52 0.81 23.17
CA ILE A 134 4.10 0.57 22.81
C ILE A 134 3.98 -0.31 21.57
N SER A 135 4.82 -0.10 20.56
CA SER A 135 4.73 -0.85 19.30
C SER A 135 5.06 -2.34 19.45
N GLN A 136 5.81 -2.73 20.48
CA GLN A 136 6.15 -4.14 20.74
C GLN A 136 4.92 -4.97 21.14
N VAL A 137 3.88 -4.36 21.74
CA VAL A 137 2.67 -5.10 22.15
C VAL A 137 1.89 -5.67 20.94
N PHE A 138 2.15 -5.16 19.75
CA PHE A 138 1.49 -5.64 18.52
C PHE A 138 2.18 -6.87 17.90
N LEU A 139 3.39 -7.22 18.34
CA LEU A 139 4.12 -8.36 17.77
C LEU A 139 3.43 -9.69 18.06
N GLY A 140 3.58 -10.63 17.11
CA GLY A 140 3.00 -11.95 17.20
C GLY A 140 1.54 -11.99 16.75
N LYS A 141 0.83 -13.03 17.21
CA LYS A 141 -0.55 -13.30 16.86
C LYS A 141 -1.51 -12.69 17.88
N ASN A 142 -2.29 -11.70 17.48
CA ASN A 142 -3.19 -10.96 18.35
C ASN A 142 -4.55 -10.72 17.68
N ASP A 143 -5.59 -10.47 18.49
CA ASP A 143 -6.88 -9.97 18.05
C ASP A 143 -6.81 -8.44 17.90
N PHE A 144 -7.03 -7.97 16.68
CA PHE A 144 -7.01 -6.54 16.32
C PHE A 144 -8.40 -5.94 16.12
N SER A 145 -9.45 -6.55 16.67
CA SER A 145 -10.82 -6.03 16.55
C SER A 145 -11.00 -4.59 17.07
N SER A 146 -10.29 -4.23 18.15
CA SER A 146 -10.30 -2.87 18.72
C SER A 146 -9.63 -1.81 17.82
N PHE A 147 -8.77 -2.23 16.90
CA PHE A 147 -8.01 -1.34 16.01
C PHE A 147 -8.54 -1.35 14.57
N ALA A 148 -9.66 -2.01 14.31
CA ALA A 148 -10.12 -2.19 12.94
C ALA A 148 -11.62 -2.21 12.81
N LYS A 149 -12.11 -1.89 11.60
CA LYS A 149 -13.49 -2.17 11.24
C LYS A 149 -13.60 -3.65 10.81
N VAL A 150 -14.03 -4.49 11.74
CA VAL A 150 -14.23 -5.92 11.49
C VAL A 150 -15.62 -6.14 10.89
N GLU A 151 -15.70 -6.83 9.76
CA GLU A 151 -16.96 -7.27 9.17
C GLU A 151 -17.49 -8.48 9.96
N LYS A 152 -18.82 -8.59 10.08
CA LYS A 152 -19.48 -9.70 10.77
C LYS A 152 -18.98 -11.05 10.20
N ASN A 153 -18.57 -11.96 11.07
CA ASN A 153 -18.04 -13.30 10.74
C ASN A 153 -16.63 -13.33 10.10
N LYS A 154 -15.85 -12.24 10.15
CA LYS A 154 -14.43 -12.29 9.75
C LYS A 154 -13.53 -12.44 10.97
N ASN A 155 -12.52 -13.31 10.85
CA ASN A 155 -11.52 -13.50 11.89
C ASN A 155 -10.71 -12.20 12.08
N PRO A 156 -10.68 -11.60 13.28
CA PRO A 156 -9.90 -10.39 13.57
C PRO A 156 -8.43 -10.65 13.88
N GLU A 157 -8.03 -11.92 14.09
CA GLU A 157 -6.65 -12.26 14.40
C GLU A 157 -5.71 -11.97 13.23
N ARG A 158 -4.59 -11.32 13.53
CA ARG A 158 -3.48 -11.09 12.59
C ARG A 158 -2.17 -11.42 13.28
N GLU A 159 -1.19 -11.79 12.47
CA GLU A 159 0.16 -12.04 12.93
C GLU A 159 1.09 -10.94 12.43
N ILE A 160 1.69 -10.22 13.37
CA ILE A 160 2.61 -9.11 13.10
C ILE A 160 4.03 -9.60 13.31
N PHE A 161 4.83 -9.54 12.25
CA PHE A 161 6.23 -9.99 12.22
C PHE A 161 7.21 -8.88 12.58
N LYS A 162 6.82 -7.62 12.34
CA LYS A 162 7.63 -6.44 12.60
C LYS A 162 6.75 -5.25 12.98
N SER A 163 7.17 -4.55 14.02
CA SER A 163 6.51 -3.33 14.48
C SER A 163 7.58 -2.44 15.11
N VAL A 164 8.03 -1.40 14.39
CA VAL A 164 9.19 -0.61 14.82
C VAL A 164 9.11 0.83 14.35
N TRP A 165 9.45 1.74 15.24
CA TRP A 165 9.68 3.14 14.96
C TRP A 165 11.16 3.44 14.78
N LYS A 166 11.47 4.28 13.81
CA LYS A 166 12.80 4.85 13.60
C LYS A 166 12.70 6.36 13.48
N LYS A 167 13.72 7.06 13.93
CA LYS A 167 13.86 8.52 13.76
C LYS A 167 15.02 8.81 12.84
N ASN A 168 14.79 9.67 11.86
CA ASN A 168 15.83 10.24 11.03
C ASN A 168 15.59 11.75 10.97
N SER A 169 16.49 12.52 11.56
CA SER A 169 16.30 13.96 11.79
C SER A 169 14.97 14.20 12.53
N ASN A 170 14.04 14.95 11.96
CA ASN A 170 12.72 15.25 12.54
C ASN A 170 11.61 14.34 12.05
N ILE A 171 11.93 13.33 11.22
CA ILE A 171 10.94 12.40 10.68
C ILE A 171 10.99 11.09 11.46
N PHE A 172 9.86 10.71 12.00
CA PHE A 172 9.62 9.40 12.62
C PHE A 172 8.92 8.51 11.61
N THR A 173 9.43 7.31 11.45
CA THR A 173 8.90 6.33 10.49
C THR A 173 8.52 5.07 11.23
N TYR A 174 7.23 4.76 11.22
CA TYR A 174 6.70 3.48 11.70
C TYR A 174 6.68 2.47 10.59
N THR A 175 7.29 1.33 10.80
CA THR A 175 7.24 0.19 9.88
C THR A 175 6.55 -0.97 10.55
N ILE A 176 5.46 -1.45 9.95
CA ILE A 176 4.72 -2.62 10.40
C ILE A 176 4.61 -3.64 9.27
N THR A 177 4.96 -4.90 9.58
CA THR A 177 4.86 -6.03 8.64
C THR A 177 4.05 -7.14 9.29
N GLY A 178 3.08 -7.68 8.58
CA GLY A 178 2.25 -8.79 9.05
C GLY A 178 1.73 -9.66 7.92
N ASN A 179 1.13 -10.79 8.26
CA ASN A 179 0.53 -11.70 7.28
C ASN A 179 -0.60 -11.03 6.48
N SER A 180 -1.41 -10.21 7.14
CA SER A 180 -2.45 -9.38 6.53
C SER A 180 -2.90 -8.29 7.51
N PHE A 181 -3.70 -7.33 7.02
CA PHE A 181 -4.24 -6.25 7.83
C PHE A 181 -5.75 -6.11 7.63
N LEU A 182 -6.44 -5.74 8.69
CA LEU A 182 -7.86 -5.40 8.66
C LEU A 182 -8.06 -3.97 8.11
N ARG A 183 -9.28 -3.67 7.75
CA ARG A 183 -9.65 -2.33 7.28
C ARG A 183 -9.39 -1.28 8.38
N ASN A 184 -8.71 -0.21 8.04
CA ASN A 184 -8.28 0.89 8.93
C ASN A 184 -7.28 0.49 10.03
N MET A 185 -6.88 -0.78 10.15
CA MET A 185 -6.02 -1.27 11.23
C MET A 185 -4.74 -0.43 11.38
N VAL A 186 -3.95 -0.28 10.32
CA VAL A 186 -2.67 0.46 10.38
C VAL A 186 -2.88 1.92 10.81
N ARG A 187 -3.95 2.57 10.37
CA ARG A 187 -4.27 3.95 10.77
C ARG A 187 -4.59 4.09 12.25
N ASN A 188 -5.21 3.07 12.83
CA ASN A 188 -5.62 3.09 14.23
C ASN A 188 -4.50 2.63 15.17
N LEU A 189 -3.47 1.98 14.64
CA LEU A 189 -2.26 1.58 15.40
C LEU A 189 -1.27 2.74 15.55
N VAL A 190 -1.35 3.77 14.71
CA VAL A 190 -0.50 4.97 14.73
C VAL A 190 -1.19 6.10 15.48
#